data_af02ac01cf57825c60a060e113482f63
#
_entry.id   af02ac01cf57825c60a060e113482f63
#
_cell.length_a   1.000
_cell.length_b   1.000
_cell.length_c   1.000
_cell.angle_alpha   90.00
_cell.angle_beta   90.00
_cell.angle_gamma   90.00
#
_symmetry.space_group_name_H-M   'P 1'
#
loop_
_entity.id
_entity.type
_entity.pdbx_description
1 polymer ?
#
loop_
_entity_poly.entity_id
_entity_poly.type
_entity_poly.pdbx_seq_one_letter_code
_entity_poly.pdbx_strand_id
1 'polypeptide(L)'
;MSKLLKNTAYYGIVPAVPKVVSILLLPLLTMHLTSVDYGIAGTIVAYTTAIAAFSTLGCTAFITSSFYHYGSHYKIIWRQVYGFLQYWMVLFAILQSVLLYFIIPEEAIENRWLIIILANFNNVFFGPSAILGAMYYRLNQEPKPVVFRSLACGLITVFSNLIFIVYLESGYMGWYISSFLGTFCINASYWYVLNHRLGLKPSYILNLKAIKHVLKVSLPTIPHAYSTYLINGSNKFVMDRANTPLSAIGQFNFASEFMSYFELFASAVNSAISPMFMEELKRGNILASHRIFKQSLVFFSIAVCGFIIWSREIFLVMVRNEDLSSTYWIASILVAGFIHRPLYLAVTSAMFYYEKTASLMKISLTGGLIAFLGYCMCIPLWGITSAAIITYLSFLAIGYLGYVLPSTRKLYILPYKVWNIFIALHALLVVAFFIMQTPLYIIVIFSISILILLNKIRNNL
;
A
#
# COMPACT_ATOMS: atom_id res chain seq x y z
N MET A 1 -20.67 -21.45 -2.74
CA MET A 1 -19.66 -20.47 -2.32
C MET A 1 -20.38 -19.36 -1.56
N SER A 2 -20.06 -19.09 -0.30
CA SER A 2 -20.77 -18.07 0.48
C SER A 2 -20.62 -16.69 -0.16
N LYS A 3 -21.64 -15.80 0.00
CA LYS A 3 -21.61 -14.40 -0.51
C LYS A 3 -20.33 -13.66 -0.05
N LEU A 4 -19.84 -14.01 1.14
CA LEU A 4 -18.61 -13.48 1.72
C LEU A 4 -17.38 -13.87 0.88
N LEU A 5 -17.18 -15.15 0.57
CA LEU A 5 -16.05 -15.63 -0.24
C LEU A 5 -16.04 -15.01 -1.64
N LYS A 6 -17.21 -14.85 -2.25
CA LYS A 6 -17.37 -14.21 -3.55
C LYS A 6 -16.96 -12.73 -3.51
N ASN A 7 -17.41 -11.99 -2.49
CA ASN A 7 -17.06 -10.58 -2.31
C ASN A 7 -15.57 -10.42 -2.01
N THR A 8 -14.99 -11.27 -1.17
CA THR A 8 -13.55 -11.26 -0.86
C THR A 8 -12.71 -11.50 -2.12
N ALA A 9 -13.11 -12.45 -2.97
CA ALA A 9 -12.45 -12.70 -4.25
C ALA A 9 -12.52 -11.48 -5.18
N TYR A 10 -13.67 -10.82 -5.28
CA TYR A 10 -13.82 -9.62 -6.09
C TYR A 10 -12.91 -8.48 -5.61
N TYR A 11 -12.89 -8.19 -4.32
CA TYR A 11 -12.07 -7.09 -3.78
C TYR A 11 -10.57 -7.41 -3.73
N GLY A 12 -10.18 -8.69 -3.69
CA GLY A 12 -8.77 -9.10 -3.63
C GLY A 12 -8.14 -9.31 -5.00
N ILE A 13 -8.79 -10.10 -5.87
CA ILE A 13 -8.18 -10.57 -7.12
C ILE A 13 -8.30 -9.53 -8.24
N VAL A 14 -9.47 -8.95 -8.44
CA VAL A 14 -9.70 -8.11 -9.62
C VAL A 14 -8.85 -6.82 -9.62
N PRO A 15 -8.66 -6.11 -8.49
CA PRO A 15 -7.75 -4.95 -8.45
C PRO A 15 -6.27 -5.32 -8.61
N ALA A 16 -5.90 -6.59 -8.47
CA ALA A 16 -4.53 -7.05 -8.69
C ALA A 16 -4.18 -7.18 -10.18
N VAL A 17 -5.18 -7.37 -11.05
CA VAL A 17 -4.95 -7.57 -12.50
C VAL A 17 -4.13 -6.45 -13.14
N PRO A 18 -4.43 -5.14 -12.97
CA PRO A 18 -3.61 -4.09 -13.55
C PRO A 18 -2.15 -4.11 -13.05
N LYS A 19 -1.92 -4.46 -11.79
CA LYS A 19 -0.56 -4.58 -11.26
C LYS A 19 0.21 -5.75 -11.89
N VAL A 20 -0.45 -6.87 -12.12
CA VAL A 20 0.16 -8.00 -12.85
C VAL A 20 0.52 -7.58 -14.28
N VAL A 21 -0.37 -6.86 -14.96
CA VAL A 21 -0.09 -6.34 -16.30
C VAL A 21 1.07 -5.34 -16.28
N SER A 22 1.14 -4.46 -15.26
CA SER A 22 2.27 -3.52 -15.09
C SER A 22 3.60 -4.26 -14.91
N ILE A 23 3.63 -5.37 -14.16
CA ILE A 23 4.84 -6.20 -14.02
C ILE A 23 5.28 -6.76 -15.37
N LEU A 24 4.34 -7.28 -16.17
CA LEU A 24 4.65 -7.82 -17.51
C LEU A 24 5.17 -6.75 -18.49
N LEU A 25 4.77 -5.48 -18.28
CA LEU A 25 5.24 -4.35 -19.08
C LEU A 25 6.53 -3.71 -18.56
N LEU A 26 7.01 -4.14 -17.42
CA LEU A 26 8.21 -3.58 -16.80
C LEU A 26 9.43 -3.55 -17.73
N PRO A 27 9.72 -4.62 -18.52
CA PRO A 27 10.83 -4.59 -19.47
C PRO A 27 10.73 -3.47 -20.50
N LEU A 28 9.52 -3.19 -20.99
CA LEU A 28 9.28 -2.12 -21.95
C LEU A 28 9.41 -0.75 -21.32
N LEU A 29 8.83 -0.55 -20.14
CA LEU A 29 8.88 0.72 -19.44
C LEU A 29 10.31 1.09 -19.02
N THR A 30 11.09 0.12 -18.53
CA THR A 30 12.47 0.37 -18.08
C THR A 30 13.49 0.58 -19.22
N MET A 31 13.10 0.36 -20.47
CA MET A 31 13.87 0.78 -21.64
C MET A 31 13.81 2.29 -21.87
N HIS A 32 12.70 2.93 -21.51
CA HIS A 32 12.41 4.33 -21.82
C HIS A 32 12.45 5.23 -20.57
N LEU A 33 12.62 4.67 -19.38
CA LEU A 33 12.64 5.39 -18.12
C LEU A 33 13.99 5.28 -17.44
N THR A 34 14.48 6.41 -16.94
CA THR A 34 15.73 6.54 -16.21
C THR A 34 15.54 6.48 -14.70
N SER A 35 16.61 6.30 -13.95
CA SER A 35 16.59 6.44 -12.49
C SER A 35 16.15 7.84 -12.05
N VAL A 36 16.41 8.88 -12.85
CA VAL A 36 15.96 10.26 -12.59
C VAL A 36 14.45 10.39 -12.72
N ASP A 37 13.82 9.77 -13.75
CA ASP A 37 12.36 9.75 -13.91
C ASP A 37 11.67 9.13 -12.70
N TYR A 38 12.20 8.00 -12.22
CA TYR A 38 11.72 7.37 -10.98
C TYR A 38 11.96 8.23 -9.74
N GLY A 39 13.04 9.02 -9.73
CA GLY A 39 13.37 9.98 -8.67
C GLY A 39 12.36 11.12 -8.60
N ILE A 40 12.06 11.77 -9.73
CA ILE A 40 11.06 12.83 -9.84
C ILE A 40 9.70 12.31 -9.34
N ALA A 41 9.25 11.16 -9.86
CA ALA A 41 8.00 10.56 -9.45
C ALA A 41 7.99 10.21 -7.95
N GLY A 42 9.07 9.61 -7.45
CA GLY A 42 9.20 9.20 -6.06
C GLY A 42 9.17 10.36 -5.08
N THR A 43 9.88 11.44 -5.37
CA THR A 43 9.91 12.66 -4.56
C THR A 43 8.54 13.31 -4.50
N ILE A 44 7.90 13.57 -5.64
CA ILE A 44 6.57 14.19 -5.68
C ILE A 44 5.52 13.32 -4.96
N VAL A 45 5.55 12.00 -5.15
CA VAL A 45 4.65 11.07 -4.45
C VAL A 45 4.88 11.09 -2.94
N ALA A 46 6.12 11.18 -2.46
CA ALA A 46 6.42 11.24 -1.03
C ALA A 46 5.75 12.44 -0.35
N TYR A 47 5.86 13.62 -0.94
CA TYR A 47 5.26 14.84 -0.40
C TYR A 47 3.74 14.89 -0.56
N THR A 48 3.21 14.48 -1.71
CA THR A 48 1.75 14.43 -1.89
C THR A 48 1.08 13.42 -0.96
N THR A 49 1.73 12.28 -0.71
CA THR A 49 1.25 11.27 0.25
C THR A 49 1.35 11.79 1.70
N ALA A 50 2.35 12.60 2.03
CA ALA A 50 2.48 13.23 3.35
C ALA A 50 1.26 14.06 3.72
N ILE A 51 0.66 14.77 2.77
CA ILE A 51 -0.52 15.60 3.01
C ILE A 51 -1.83 14.91 2.63
N ALA A 52 -1.79 13.73 1.98
CA ALA A 52 -2.99 13.05 1.45
C ALA A 52 -4.05 12.74 2.53
N ALA A 53 -3.64 12.46 3.76
CA ALA A 53 -4.57 12.20 4.86
C ALA A 53 -5.46 13.42 5.19
N PHE A 54 -4.97 14.64 4.91
CA PHE A 54 -5.76 15.86 5.10
C PHE A 54 -6.72 16.13 3.95
N SER A 55 -6.55 15.53 2.77
CA SER A 55 -7.43 15.76 1.63
C SER A 55 -8.90 15.44 1.96
N THR A 56 -9.14 14.37 2.72
CA THR A 56 -10.49 13.94 3.12
C THR A 56 -10.86 14.32 4.54
N LEU A 57 -9.94 14.88 5.33
CA LEU A 57 -10.09 15.14 6.78
C LEU A 57 -10.61 13.92 7.56
N GLY A 58 -10.36 12.70 7.07
CA GLY A 58 -10.87 11.47 7.67
C GLY A 58 -12.38 11.26 7.52
N CYS A 59 -13.08 12.05 6.69
CA CYS A 59 -14.54 12.04 6.57
C CYS A 59 -15.13 10.69 6.16
N THR A 60 -14.32 9.77 5.61
CA THR A 60 -14.74 8.39 5.31
C THR A 60 -15.25 7.65 6.53
N ALA A 61 -14.68 7.91 7.72
CA ALA A 61 -15.14 7.33 8.98
C ALA A 61 -16.55 7.80 9.34
N PHE A 62 -16.80 9.10 9.23
CA PHE A 62 -18.12 9.67 9.48
C PHE A 62 -19.16 9.24 8.44
N ILE A 63 -18.80 9.21 7.15
CA ILE A 63 -19.66 8.73 6.06
C ILE A 63 -20.11 7.29 6.36
N THR A 64 -19.19 6.41 6.77
CA THR A 64 -19.49 5.03 7.15
C THR A 64 -20.42 4.96 8.35
N SER A 65 -20.09 5.66 9.43
CA SER A 65 -20.89 5.70 10.65
C SER A 65 -22.31 6.23 10.39
N SER A 66 -22.44 7.31 9.64
CA SER A 66 -23.72 7.95 9.33
C SER A 66 -24.67 7.03 8.55
N PHE A 67 -24.17 6.18 7.67
CA PHE A 67 -24.96 5.22 6.92
C PHE A 67 -25.74 4.26 7.85
N TYR A 68 -25.10 3.78 8.92
CA TYR A 68 -25.72 2.85 9.87
C TYR A 68 -26.57 3.53 10.94
N HIS A 69 -26.19 4.76 11.39
CA HIS A 69 -26.85 5.41 12.51
C HIS A 69 -28.09 6.21 12.11
N TYR A 70 -28.13 6.77 10.89
CA TYR A 70 -29.22 7.72 10.50
C TYR A 70 -30.27 7.12 9.57
N GLY A 71 -30.26 5.80 9.32
CA GLY A 71 -31.24 5.13 8.47
C GLY A 71 -31.37 5.84 7.12
N SER A 72 -32.61 6.10 6.65
CA SER A 72 -32.85 6.77 5.36
C SER A 72 -32.36 8.22 5.28
N HIS A 73 -32.15 8.90 6.42
CA HIS A 73 -31.69 10.30 6.49
C HIS A 73 -30.20 10.45 6.19
N TYR A 74 -29.40 9.36 6.11
CA TYR A 74 -27.98 9.46 5.76
C TYR A 74 -27.73 10.23 4.46
N LYS A 75 -28.68 10.16 3.50
CA LYS A 75 -28.56 10.85 2.20
C LYS A 75 -28.48 12.39 2.35
N ILE A 76 -29.24 12.96 3.28
CA ILE A 76 -29.24 14.40 3.55
C ILE A 76 -27.88 14.79 4.15
N ILE A 77 -27.38 14.01 5.10
CA ILE A 77 -26.10 14.23 5.75
C ILE A 77 -24.96 14.10 4.74
N TRP A 78 -25.00 13.08 3.90
CA TRP A 78 -23.99 12.88 2.86
C TRP A 78 -23.93 14.02 1.85
N ARG A 79 -25.06 14.61 1.49
CA ARG A 79 -25.10 15.80 0.63
C ARG A 79 -24.43 17.01 1.27
N GLN A 80 -24.57 17.19 2.59
CA GLN A 80 -23.88 18.25 3.34
C GLN A 80 -22.37 17.99 3.42
N VAL A 81 -21.96 16.75 3.74
CA VAL A 81 -20.54 16.35 3.74
C VAL A 81 -19.93 16.50 2.34
N TYR A 82 -20.68 16.17 1.29
CA TYR A 82 -20.25 16.34 -0.09
C TYR A 82 -19.97 17.82 -0.42
N GLY A 83 -20.90 18.71 -0.11
CA GLY A 83 -20.71 20.16 -0.31
C GLY A 83 -19.54 20.71 0.49
N PHE A 84 -19.40 20.31 1.76
CA PHE A 84 -18.25 20.68 2.59
C PHE A 84 -16.93 20.19 1.99
N LEU A 85 -16.85 18.92 1.59
CA LEU A 85 -15.64 18.37 0.98
C LEU A 85 -15.30 19.04 -0.35
N GLN A 86 -16.30 19.51 -1.10
CA GLN A 86 -16.07 20.24 -2.36
C GLN A 86 -15.33 21.57 -2.11
N TYR A 87 -15.75 22.33 -1.10
CA TYR A 87 -15.04 23.56 -0.69
C TYR A 87 -13.65 23.24 -0.13
N TRP A 88 -13.56 22.19 0.70
CA TRP A 88 -12.30 21.79 1.28
C TRP A 88 -11.29 21.35 0.23
N MET A 89 -11.71 20.61 -0.81
CA MET A 89 -10.82 20.15 -1.87
C MET A 89 -10.22 21.31 -2.68
N VAL A 90 -10.96 22.43 -2.86
CA VAL A 90 -10.39 23.62 -3.49
C VAL A 90 -9.30 24.23 -2.62
N LEU A 91 -9.56 24.39 -1.32
CA LEU A 91 -8.55 24.90 -0.38
C LEU A 91 -7.33 23.95 -0.32
N PHE A 92 -7.58 22.66 -0.24
CA PHE A 92 -6.52 21.64 -0.22
C PHE A 92 -5.68 21.66 -1.50
N ALA A 93 -6.31 21.83 -2.66
CA ALA A 93 -5.61 21.94 -3.93
C ALA A 93 -4.70 23.19 -3.99
N ILE A 94 -5.12 24.32 -3.42
CA ILE A 94 -4.25 25.50 -3.30
C ILE A 94 -3.03 25.16 -2.42
N LEU A 95 -3.24 24.54 -1.25
CA LEU A 95 -2.15 24.14 -0.36
C LEU A 95 -1.21 23.15 -1.04
N GLN A 96 -1.74 22.16 -1.74
CA GLN A 96 -0.96 21.17 -2.48
C GLN A 96 -0.20 21.82 -3.66
N SER A 97 -0.80 22.78 -4.35
CA SER A 97 -0.15 23.51 -5.45
C SER A 97 1.03 24.32 -4.95
N VAL A 98 0.87 25.03 -3.83
CA VAL A 98 1.97 25.77 -3.19
C VAL A 98 3.08 24.81 -2.75
N LEU A 99 2.73 23.69 -2.13
CA LEU A 99 3.70 22.68 -1.73
C LEU A 99 4.48 22.16 -2.95
N LEU A 100 3.79 21.73 -4.00
CA LEU A 100 4.41 21.20 -5.21
C LEU A 100 5.27 22.23 -5.92
N TYR A 101 4.88 23.50 -5.93
CA TYR A 101 5.67 24.57 -6.55
C TYR A 101 7.08 24.64 -5.99
N PHE A 102 7.28 24.42 -4.68
CA PHE A 102 8.59 24.48 -4.02
C PHE A 102 9.36 23.15 -4.01
N ILE A 103 8.67 22.04 -4.28
CA ILE A 103 9.24 20.70 -4.06
C ILE A 103 9.58 19.99 -5.38
N ILE A 104 8.92 20.37 -6.48
CA ILE A 104 9.21 19.75 -7.78
C ILE A 104 10.70 19.94 -8.08
N PRO A 105 11.46 18.84 -8.33
CA PRO A 105 12.88 18.87 -8.63
C PRO A 105 13.22 19.77 -9.82
N GLU A 106 14.46 20.26 -9.85
CA GLU A 106 14.93 21.15 -10.92
C GLU A 106 14.81 20.52 -12.30
N GLU A 107 15.03 19.21 -12.40
CA GLU A 107 14.91 18.43 -13.63
C GLU A 107 13.48 18.39 -14.19
N ALA A 108 12.48 18.76 -13.40
CA ALA A 108 11.06 18.77 -13.79
C ALA A 108 10.46 20.19 -13.79
N ILE A 109 11.26 21.25 -13.65
CA ILE A 109 10.79 22.64 -13.57
C ILE A 109 9.97 23.06 -14.79
N GLU A 110 10.37 22.66 -15.99
CA GLU A 110 9.65 22.99 -17.23
C GLU A 110 8.21 22.52 -17.23
N ASN A 111 7.96 21.35 -16.64
CA ASN A 111 6.64 20.73 -16.56
C ASN A 111 5.90 21.02 -15.24
N ARG A 112 6.44 21.90 -14.38
CA ARG A 112 5.93 22.18 -13.04
C ARG A 112 4.43 22.46 -13.01
N TRP A 113 3.98 23.40 -13.85
CA TRP A 113 2.57 23.77 -13.88
C TRP A 113 1.66 22.65 -14.36
N LEU A 114 2.11 21.88 -15.34
CA LEU A 114 1.34 20.73 -15.83
C LEU A 114 1.22 19.64 -14.75
N ILE A 115 2.30 19.34 -14.03
CA ILE A 115 2.27 18.39 -12.91
C ILE A 115 1.29 18.86 -11.82
N ILE A 116 1.32 20.15 -11.44
CA ILE A 116 0.42 20.73 -10.45
C ILE A 116 -1.04 20.60 -10.90
N ILE A 117 -1.34 20.91 -12.15
CA ILE A 117 -2.70 20.80 -12.71
C ILE A 117 -3.16 19.33 -12.70
N LEU A 118 -2.35 18.41 -13.23
CA LEU A 118 -2.71 17.00 -13.30
C LEU A 118 -2.92 16.37 -11.90
N ALA A 119 -2.12 16.78 -10.91
CA ALA A 119 -2.23 16.30 -9.54
C ALA A 119 -3.50 16.78 -8.81
N ASN A 120 -3.99 17.99 -9.14
CA ASN A 120 -5.10 18.62 -8.41
C ASN A 120 -6.46 18.52 -9.12
N PHE A 121 -6.48 18.50 -10.45
CA PHE A 121 -7.72 18.58 -11.22
C PHE A 121 -8.77 17.53 -10.80
N ASN A 122 -8.38 16.27 -10.80
CA ASN A 122 -9.30 15.17 -10.46
C ASN A 122 -9.81 15.27 -9.01
N ASN A 123 -8.97 15.74 -8.09
CA ASN A 123 -9.33 15.89 -6.68
C ASN A 123 -10.36 17.03 -6.49
N VAL A 124 -10.16 18.16 -7.16
CA VAL A 124 -11.05 19.33 -7.07
C VAL A 124 -12.41 19.04 -7.66
N PHE A 125 -12.46 18.50 -8.89
CA PHE A 125 -13.73 18.33 -9.60
C PHE A 125 -14.49 17.07 -9.21
N PHE A 126 -13.79 15.98 -8.91
CA PHE A 126 -14.40 14.66 -8.74
C PHE A 126 -14.06 13.97 -7.42
N GLY A 127 -13.08 14.45 -6.65
CA GLY A 127 -12.61 13.78 -5.44
C GLY A 127 -13.71 13.43 -4.45
N PRO A 128 -14.53 14.37 -3.99
CA PRO A 128 -15.60 14.09 -3.04
C PRO A 128 -16.64 13.09 -3.59
N SER A 129 -17.00 13.20 -4.87
CA SER A 129 -17.95 12.28 -5.51
C SER A 129 -17.37 10.86 -5.65
N ALA A 130 -16.08 10.73 -5.92
CA ALA A 130 -15.43 9.44 -6.00
C ALA A 130 -15.43 8.74 -4.64
N ILE A 131 -15.13 9.48 -3.56
CA ILE A 131 -15.16 8.96 -2.19
C ILE A 131 -16.55 8.48 -1.81
N LEU A 132 -17.57 9.34 -1.96
CA LEU A 132 -18.94 9.03 -1.61
C LEU A 132 -19.53 7.91 -2.48
N GLY A 133 -19.24 7.91 -3.78
CA GLY A 133 -19.70 6.88 -4.72
C GLY A 133 -19.10 5.52 -4.43
N ALA A 134 -17.79 5.45 -4.13
CA ALA A 134 -17.15 4.22 -3.73
C ALA A 134 -17.70 3.69 -2.38
N MET A 135 -17.92 4.59 -1.41
CA MET A 135 -18.51 4.24 -0.11
C MET A 135 -19.96 3.75 -0.26
N TYR A 136 -20.77 4.39 -1.10
CA TYR A 136 -22.14 3.96 -1.37
C TYR A 136 -22.19 2.49 -1.79
N TYR A 137 -21.43 2.09 -2.77
CA TYR A 137 -21.41 0.69 -3.23
C TYR A 137 -20.83 -0.28 -2.20
N ARG A 138 -19.79 0.13 -1.47
CA ARG A 138 -19.18 -0.72 -0.43
C ARG A 138 -20.17 -0.99 0.71
N LEU A 139 -20.85 0.04 1.20
CA LEU A 139 -21.79 -0.07 2.31
C LEU A 139 -23.07 -0.83 1.93
N ASN A 140 -23.51 -0.72 0.67
CA ASN A 140 -24.60 -1.52 0.13
C ASN A 140 -24.18 -2.95 -0.24
N GLN A 141 -22.92 -3.35 0.01
CA GLN A 141 -22.37 -4.66 -0.33
C GLN A 141 -22.46 -5.00 -1.84
N GLU A 142 -22.28 -4.01 -2.68
CA GLU A 142 -22.24 -4.12 -4.13
C GLU A 142 -20.77 -3.98 -4.63
N PRO A 143 -19.96 -5.06 -4.61
CA PRO A 143 -18.55 -4.98 -4.96
C PRO A 143 -18.31 -4.72 -6.45
N LYS A 144 -19.15 -5.27 -7.32
CA LYS A 144 -18.94 -5.23 -8.78
C LYS A 144 -18.69 -3.82 -9.34
N PRO A 145 -19.53 -2.78 -9.04
CA PRO A 145 -19.31 -1.45 -9.60
C PRO A 145 -17.98 -0.81 -9.17
N VAL A 146 -17.50 -1.11 -7.95
CA VAL A 146 -16.21 -0.61 -7.45
C VAL A 146 -15.05 -1.32 -8.14
N VAL A 147 -15.15 -2.64 -8.21
CA VAL A 147 -14.11 -3.52 -8.73
C VAL A 147 -13.90 -3.28 -10.24
N PHE A 148 -14.98 -3.23 -11.03
CA PHE A 148 -14.87 -2.96 -12.47
C PHE A 148 -14.30 -1.56 -12.77
N ARG A 149 -14.66 -0.55 -11.96
CA ARG A 149 -14.05 0.78 -12.08
C ARG A 149 -12.56 0.76 -11.77
N SER A 150 -12.16 0.10 -10.68
CA SER A 150 -10.74 -0.04 -10.34
C SER A 150 -9.95 -0.79 -11.41
N LEU A 151 -10.54 -1.83 -12.00
CA LEU A 151 -9.95 -2.57 -13.11
C LEU A 151 -9.80 -1.68 -14.35
N ALA A 152 -10.87 -0.97 -14.74
CA ALA A 152 -10.85 -0.07 -15.89
C ALA A 152 -9.80 1.05 -15.71
N CYS A 153 -9.70 1.64 -14.51
CA CYS A 153 -8.64 2.60 -14.16
C CYS A 153 -7.24 2.03 -14.42
N GLY A 154 -6.99 0.91 -13.78
CA GLY A 154 -5.68 0.31 -13.88
C GLY A 154 -5.33 -0.03 -15.34
N LEU A 155 -6.27 -0.57 -16.10
CA LEU A 155 -6.04 -0.89 -17.52
C LEU A 155 -5.83 0.39 -18.36
N ILE A 156 -6.66 1.43 -18.16
CA ILE A 156 -6.47 2.71 -18.85
C ILE A 156 -5.09 3.28 -18.51
N THR A 157 -4.69 3.28 -17.24
CA THR A 157 -3.37 3.77 -16.83
C THR A 157 -2.25 2.97 -17.49
N VAL A 158 -2.35 1.65 -17.50
CA VAL A 158 -1.32 0.77 -18.07
C VAL A 158 -1.21 0.95 -19.61
N PHE A 159 -2.33 1.00 -20.32
CA PHE A 159 -2.31 1.25 -21.77
C PHE A 159 -1.84 2.67 -22.10
N SER A 160 -2.23 3.66 -21.30
CA SER A 160 -1.73 5.03 -21.46
C SER A 160 -0.23 5.12 -21.19
N ASN A 161 0.32 4.36 -20.24
CA ASN A 161 1.77 4.28 -20.01
C ASN A 161 2.49 3.76 -21.26
N LEU A 162 1.96 2.76 -21.97
CA LEU A 162 2.54 2.29 -23.24
C LEU A 162 2.55 3.40 -24.29
N ILE A 163 1.48 4.18 -24.39
CA ILE A 163 1.40 5.26 -25.37
C ILE A 163 2.36 6.39 -25.01
N PHE A 164 2.28 6.91 -23.78
CA PHE A 164 3.02 8.12 -23.40
C PHE A 164 4.48 7.85 -23.05
N ILE A 165 4.82 6.71 -22.45
CA ILE A 165 6.20 6.40 -22.07
C ILE A 165 6.94 5.73 -23.21
N VAL A 166 6.35 4.68 -23.84
CA VAL A 166 7.06 3.88 -24.82
C VAL A 166 6.96 4.48 -26.23
N TYR A 167 5.76 4.92 -26.65
CA TYR A 167 5.57 5.42 -28.03
C TYR A 167 5.92 6.91 -28.17
N LEU A 168 5.51 7.75 -27.19
CA LEU A 168 5.75 9.20 -27.22
C LEU A 168 7.01 9.61 -26.42
N GLU A 169 7.71 8.69 -25.79
CA GLU A 169 8.96 8.90 -25.05
C GLU A 169 8.90 10.08 -24.06
N SER A 170 7.75 10.26 -23.40
CA SER A 170 7.49 11.41 -22.53
C SER A 170 8.13 11.28 -21.12
N GLY A 171 8.97 10.26 -20.88
CA GLY A 171 9.64 10.02 -19.61
C GLY A 171 8.68 10.01 -18.41
N TYR A 172 9.06 10.65 -17.29
CA TYR A 172 8.24 10.75 -16.09
C TYR A 172 6.85 11.39 -16.33
N MET A 173 6.73 12.31 -17.32
CA MET A 173 5.44 12.93 -17.63
C MET A 173 4.42 11.92 -18.13
N GLY A 174 4.87 10.86 -18.81
CA GLY A 174 4.01 9.77 -19.24
C GLY A 174 3.23 9.14 -18.07
N TRP A 175 3.85 8.97 -16.90
CA TRP A 175 3.16 8.50 -15.70
C TRP A 175 2.09 9.45 -15.18
N TYR A 176 2.40 10.77 -15.14
CA TYR A 176 1.44 11.75 -14.64
C TYR A 176 0.20 11.83 -15.53
N ILE A 177 0.41 11.86 -16.86
CA ILE A 177 -0.69 11.89 -17.84
C ILE A 177 -1.50 10.59 -17.76
N SER A 178 -0.84 9.44 -17.72
CA SER A 178 -1.52 8.14 -17.66
C SER A 178 -2.32 7.94 -16.39
N SER A 179 -1.75 8.32 -15.24
CA SER A 179 -2.42 8.28 -13.96
C SER A 179 -3.61 9.25 -13.91
N PHE A 180 -3.45 10.44 -14.49
CA PHE A 180 -4.53 11.41 -14.64
C PHE A 180 -5.69 10.83 -15.47
N LEU A 181 -5.42 10.25 -16.62
CA LEU A 181 -6.45 9.67 -17.50
C LEU A 181 -7.20 8.53 -16.83
N GLY A 182 -6.48 7.62 -16.19
CA GLY A 182 -7.09 6.51 -15.46
C GLY A 182 -8.01 6.99 -14.33
N THR A 183 -7.52 7.91 -13.49
CA THR A 183 -8.29 8.46 -12.37
C THR A 183 -9.44 9.36 -12.82
N PHE A 184 -9.26 10.15 -13.89
CA PHE A 184 -10.28 10.99 -14.48
C PHE A 184 -11.52 10.18 -14.91
N CYS A 185 -11.32 9.15 -15.73
CA CYS A 185 -12.41 8.31 -16.23
C CYS A 185 -13.24 7.70 -15.09
N ILE A 186 -12.56 7.24 -14.03
CA ILE A 186 -13.25 6.64 -12.90
C ILE A 186 -13.97 7.65 -12.04
N ASN A 187 -13.28 8.71 -11.67
CA ASN A 187 -13.84 9.73 -10.79
C ASN A 187 -15.04 10.43 -11.47
N ALA A 188 -14.96 10.70 -12.78
CA ALA A 188 -16.06 11.18 -13.58
C ALA A 188 -17.24 10.19 -13.62
N SER A 189 -16.95 8.87 -13.71
CA SER A 189 -17.98 7.82 -13.63
C SER A 189 -18.71 7.81 -12.28
N TYR A 190 -18.00 7.99 -11.17
CA TYR A 190 -18.63 8.10 -9.85
C TYR A 190 -19.44 9.39 -9.72
N TRP A 191 -18.89 10.50 -10.22
CA TRP A 191 -19.60 11.79 -10.24
C TRP A 191 -20.94 11.69 -10.97
N TYR A 192 -20.94 11.06 -12.16
CA TYR A 192 -22.17 10.85 -12.94
C TYR A 192 -23.20 10.03 -12.17
N VAL A 193 -22.76 8.88 -11.60
CA VAL A 193 -23.67 8.01 -10.86
C VAL A 193 -24.22 8.68 -9.61
N LEU A 194 -23.37 9.35 -8.83
CA LEU A 194 -23.77 9.97 -7.57
C LEU A 194 -24.77 11.10 -7.81
N ASN A 195 -24.48 11.99 -8.77
CA ASN A 195 -25.28 13.20 -9.02
C ASN A 195 -26.54 12.93 -9.86
N HIS A 196 -26.46 12.03 -10.85
CA HIS A 196 -27.57 11.82 -11.80
C HIS A 196 -28.40 10.57 -11.49
N ARG A 197 -27.77 9.42 -11.17
CA ARG A 197 -28.52 8.20 -10.90
C ARG A 197 -29.06 8.13 -9.47
N LEU A 198 -28.25 8.53 -8.50
CA LEU A 198 -28.61 8.45 -7.07
C LEU A 198 -29.23 9.75 -6.54
N GLY A 199 -29.16 10.86 -7.30
CA GLY A 199 -29.68 12.16 -6.90
C GLY A 199 -28.98 12.78 -5.68
N LEU A 200 -27.78 12.28 -5.32
CA LEU A 200 -27.01 12.75 -4.18
C LEU A 200 -26.11 13.94 -4.57
N LYS A 201 -26.73 15.03 -5.04
CA LYS A 201 -26.03 16.26 -5.38
C LYS A 201 -25.50 16.96 -4.12
N PRO A 202 -24.35 17.67 -4.20
CA PRO A 202 -23.80 18.39 -3.05
C PRO A 202 -24.75 19.47 -2.55
N SER A 203 -24.83 19.65 -1.25
CA SER A 203 -25.50 20.78 -0.63
C SER A 203 -24.45 21.81 -0.25
N TYR A 204 -24.52 22.97 -0.89
CA TYR A 204 -23.57 24.06 -0.64
C TYR A 204 -24.00 24.94 0.56
N ILE A 205 -25.16 24.68 1.14
CA ILE A 205 -25.60 25.33 2.38
C ILE A 205 -24.92 24.61 3.54
N LEU A 206 -23.90 25.25 4.11
CA LEU A 206 -23.08 24.66 5.17
C LEU A 206 -23.70 24.91 6.55
N ASN A 207 -24.05 23.83 7.24
CA ASN A 207 -24.41 23.90 8.64
C ASN A 207 -23.15 23.72 9.51
N LEU A 208 -22.62 24.80 10.08
CA LEU A 208 -21.40 24.79 10.89
C LEU A 208 -21.45 23.83 12.08
N LYS A 209 -22.63 23.65 12.71
CA LYS A 209 -22.80 22.69 13.82
C LYS A 209 -22.64 21.25 13.32
N ALA A 210 -23.25 20.93 12.16
CA ALA A 210 -23.11 19.61 11.53
C ALA A 210 -21.66 19.35 11.12
N ILE A 211 -20.98 20.31 10.48
CA ILE A 211 -19.58 20.19 10.07
C ILE A 211 -18.66 19.98 11.28
N LYS A 212 -18.85 20.74 12.36
CA LYS A 212 -18.08 20.55 13.62
C LYS A 212 -18.25 19.12 14.16
N HIS A 213 -19.46 18.57 14.08
CA HIS A 213 -19.71 17.19 14.47
C HIS A 213 -18.99 16.19 13.54
N VAL A 214 -19.07 16.37 12.23
CA VAL A 214 -18.33 15.57 11.24
C VAL A 214 -16.83 15.57 11.56
N LEU A 215 -16.23 16.74 11.75
CA LEU A 215 -14.79 16.87 12.04
C LEU A 215 -14.39 16.25 13.38
N LYS A 216 -15.24 16.36 14.39
CA LYS A 216 -15.00 15.74 15.71
C LYS A 216 -14.88 14.23 15.63
N VAL A 217 -15.64 13.58 14.74
CA VAL A 217 -15.59 12.11 14.50
C VAL A 217 -14.45 11.74 13.58
N SER A 218 -14.16 12.58 12.58
CA SER A 218 -13.26 12.25 11.48
C SER A 218 -11.79 12.54 11.77
N LEU A 219 -11.45 13.70 12.35
CA LEU A 219 -10.07 14.13 12.59
C LEU A 219 -9.24 13.13 13.43
N PRO A 220 -9.79 12.48 14.47
CA PRO A 220 -9.03 11.47 15.23
C PRO A 220 -8.55 10.26 14.43
N THR A 221 -9.05 10.05 13.20
CA THR A 221 -8.61 8.94 12.33
C THR A 221 -7.34 9.29 11.55
N ILE A 222 -6.99 10.56 11.41
CA ILE A 222 -5.82 11.02 10.65
C ILE A 222 -4.50 10.47 11.21
N PRO A 223 -4.19 10.53 12.52
CA PRO A 223 -2.96 9.98 13.08
C PRO A 223 -2.73 8.51 12.75
N HIS A 224 -3.82 7.72 12.68
CA HIS A 224 -3.71 6.31 12.29
C HIS A 224 -3.28 6.16 10.82
N ALA A 225 -3.80 6.98 9.91
CA ALA A 225 -3.39 6.96 8.50
C ALA A 225 -1.90 7.33 8.34
N TYR A 226 -1.37 8.21 9.20
CA TYR A 226 0.04 8.59 9.17
C TYR A 226 1.00 7.46 9.55
N SER A 227 0.60 6.48 10.34
CA SER A 227 1.48 5.37 10.71
C SER A 227 2.01 4.61 9.49
N THR A 228 1.17 4.42 8.48
CA THR A 228 1.55 3.78 7.21
C THR A 228 2.46 4.66 6.37
N TYR A 229 2.19 5.98 6.32
CA TYR A 229 3.06 6.93 5.62
C TYR A 229 4.46 6.97 6.23
N LEU A 230 4.58 6.97 7.57
CA LEU A 230 5.87 7.00 8.26
C LEU A 230 6.77 5.82 7.88
N ILE A 231 6.22 4.67 7.53
CA ILE A 231 7.00 3.50 7.11
C ILE A 231 7.29 3.54 5.60
N ASN A 232 6.27 3.80 4.78
CA ASN A 232 6.33 3.54 3.34
C ASN A 232 6.62 4.79 2.49
N GLY A 233 6.44 6.00 3.04
CA GLY A 233 6.55 7.24 2.28
C GLY A 233 7.57 8.23 2.84
N SER A 234 7.80 8.23 4.16
CA SER A 234 8.68 9.21 4.77
C SER A 234 10.17 9.01 4.45
N ASN A 235 10.57 7.81 4.03
CA ASN A 235 11.93 7.52 3.58
C ASN A 235 12.38 8.44 2.44
N LYS A 236 11.57 8.58 1.39
CA LYS A 236 11.88 9.44 0.24
C LYS A 236 11.84 10.93 0.61
N PHE A 237 10.93 11.32 1.50
CA PHE A 237 10.92 12.66 2.06
C PHE A 237 12.23 12.97 2.79
N VAL A 238 12.72 12.04 3.62
CA VAL A 238 14.00 12.22 4.34
C VAL A 238 15.19 12.19 3.40
N MET A 239 15.17 11.32 2.37
CA MET A 239 16.21 11.30 1.32
C MET A 239 16.34 12.65 0.62
N ASP A 240 15.23 13.24 0.21
CA ASP A 240 15.20 14.55 -0.45
C ASP A 240 15.77 15.63 0.49
N ARG A 241 15.34 15.66 1.76
CA ARG A 241 15.85 16.60 2.76
C ARG A 241 17.32 16.38 3.15
N ALA A 242 17.82 15.17 2.97
CA ALA A 242 19.24 14.83 3.17
C ALA A 242 20.09 15.09 1.92
N ASN A 243 19.56 15.77 0.89
CA ASN A 243 20.21 16.03 -0.40
C ASN A 243 20.73 14.74 -1.08
N THR A 244 20.00 13.63 -0.94
CA THR A 244 20.32 12.40 -1.66
C THR A 244 20.13 12.65 -3.17
N PRO A 245 21.07 12.22 -4.04
CA PRO A 245 20.92 12.38 -5.49
C PRO A 245 19.58 11.84 -6.01
N LEU A 246 18.95 12.57 -6.93
CA LEU A 246 17.63 12.24 -7.44
C LEU A 246 17.58 10.85 -8.10
N SER A 247 18.66 10.44 -8.78
CA SER A 247 18.84 9.10 -9.32
C SER A 247 18.82 8.02 -8.23
N ALA A 248 19.44 8.25 -7.07
CA ALA A 248 19.42 7.32 -5.95
C ALA A 248 18.04 7.22 -5.30
N ILE A 249 17.30 8.34 -5.18
CA ILE A 249 15.89 8.33 -4.77
C ILE A 249 15.07 7.51 -5.77
N GLY A 250 15.35 7.64 -7.06
CA GLY A 250 14.70 6.87 -8.12
C GLY A 250 14.99 5.37 -8.05
N GLN A 251 16.23 4.99 -7.83
CA GLN A 251 16.63 3.60 -7.59
C GLN A 251 15.86 2.99 -6.40
N PHE A 252 15.79 3.72 -5.31
CA PHE A 252 15.01 3.28 -4.14
C PHE A 252 13.50 3.23 -4.43
N ASN A 253 12.97 4.22 -5.17
CA ASN A 253 11.57 4.24 -5.57
C ASN A 253 11.22 3.02 -6.42
N PHE A 254 12.04 2.72 -7.42
CA PHE A 254 11.89 1.54 -8.27
C PHE A 254 11.91 0.24 -7.45
N ALA A 255 12.91 0.06 -6.59
CA ALA A 255 12.98 -1.10 -5.70
C ALA A 255 11.75 -1.21 -4.79
N SER A 256 11.18 -0.07 -4.34
CA SER A 256 9.98 -0.02 -3.51
C SER A 256 8.71 -0.48 -4.25
N GLU A 257 8.68 -0.50 -5.58
CA GLU A 257 7.55 -1.06 -6.32
C GLU A 257 7.37 -2.55 -6.04
N PHE A 258 8.47 -3.29 -5.95
CA PHE A 258 8.42 -4.72 -5.57
C PHE A 258 7.87 -4.91 -4.17
N MET A 259 8.23 -4.05 -3.21
CA MET A 259 7.60 -4.03 -1.89
C MET A 259 6.07 -3.82 -2.01
N SER A 260 5.62 -2.94 -2.90
CA SER A 260 4.19 -2.68 -3.11
C SER A 260 3.44 -3.90 -3.69
N TYR A 261 4.08 -4.73 -4.49
CA TYR A 261 3.51 -5.99 -4.97
C TYR A 261 3.35 -7.01 -3.83
N PHE A 262 4.35 -7.08 -2.93
CA PHE A 262 4.24 -7.91 -1.74
C PHE A 262 3.20 -7.39 -0.73
N GLU A 263 2.99 -6.08 -0.61
CA GLU A 263 1.90 -5.53 0.20
C GLU A 263 0.53 -5.93 -0.36
N LEU A 264 0.34 -5.91 -1.67
CA LEU A 264 -0.88 -6.41 -2.31
C LEU A 264 -1.10 -7.89 -2.03
N PHE A 265 -0.05 -8.71 -2.19
CA PHE A 265 -0.06 -10.13 -1.86
C PHE A 265 -0.44 -10.36 -0.39
N ALA A 266 0.22 -9.64 0.53
CA ALA A 266 -0.05 -9.73 1.96
C ALA A 266 -1.50 -9.32 2.31
N SER A 267 -2.03 -8.30 1.64
CA SER A 267 -3.42 -7.85 1.79
C SER A 267 -4.42 -8.92 1.32
N ALA A 268 -4.15 -9.57 0.19
CA ALA A 268 -4.98 -10.66 -0.33
C ALA A 268 -5.01 -11.85 0.65
N VAL A 269 -3.83 -12.26 1.13
CA VAL A 269 -3.69 -13.35 2.12
C VAL A 269 -4.39 -12.98 3.42
N ASN A 270 -4.22 -11.76 3.92
CA ASN A 270 -4.91 -11.29 5.12
C ASN A 270 -6.43 -11.35 4.99
N SER A 271 -6.96 -10.91 3.83
CA SER A 271 -8.40 -10.93 3.56
C SER A 271 -8.99 -12.34 3.56
N ALA A 272 -8.19 -13.34 3.20
CA ALA A 272 -8.57 -14.75 3.23
C ALA A 272 -8.45 -15.37 4.64
N ILE A 273 -7.34 -15.11 5.32
CA ILE A 273 -6.97 -15.78 6.59
C ILE A 273 -7.66 -15.14 7.79
N SER A 274 -7.80 -13.80 7.84
CA SER A 274 -8.31 -13.11 9.03
C SER A 274 -9.71 -13.59 9.47
N PRO A 275 -10.70 -13.78 8.58
CA PRO A 275 -12.00 -14.31 8.98
C PRO A 275 -11.93 -15.75 9.55
N MET A 276 -11.12 -16.61 8.92
CA MET A 276 -10.92 -17.98 9.39
C MET A 276 -10.29 -18.00 10.78
N PHE A 277 -9.29 -17.16 10.98
CA PHE A 277 -8.60 -17.02 12.26
C PHE A 277 -9.53 -16.55 13.38
N MET A 278 -10.37 -15.53 13.10
CA MET A 278 -11.36 -15.02 14.06
C MET A 278 -12.44 -16.07 14.37
N GLU A 279 -12.86 -16.87 13.39
CA GLU A 279 -13.82 -17.94 13.61
C GLU A 279 -13.28 -19.02 14.56
N GLU A 280 -12.02 -19.44 14.38
CA GLU A 280 -11.39 -20.41 15.27
C GLU A 280 -11.14 -19.86 16.68
N LEU A 281 -10.81 -18.56 16.80
CA LEU A 281 -10.76 -17.89 18.10
C LEU A 281 -12.13 -17.88 18.79
N LYS A 282 -13.21 -17.62 18.04
CA LYS A 282 -14.60 -17.66 18.56
C LYS A 282 -14.98 -19.05 19.06
N ARG A 283 -14.54 -20.10 18.36
CA ARG A 283 -14.79 -21.50 18.74
C ARG A 283 -13.91 -21.97 19.91
N GLY A 284 -12.93 -21.17 20.35
CA GLY A 284 -11.94 -21.55 21.34
C GLY A 284 -10.95 -22.62 20.83
N ASN A 285 -10.89 -22.86 19.52
CA ASN A 285 -10.05 -23.88 18.92
C ASN A 285 -8.63 -23.37 18.67
N ILE A 286 -7.83 -23.36 19.72
CA ILE A 286 -6.44 -22.87 19.70
C ILE A 286 -5.59 -23.67 18.71
N LEU A 287 -5.77 -24.99 18.60
CA LEU A 287 -5.00 -25.84 17.69
C LEU A 287 -5.24 -25.48 16.22
N ALA A 288 -6.48 -25.21 15.83
CA ALA A 288 -6.79 -24.79 14.47
C ALA A 288 -6.23 -23.38 14.17
N SER A 289 -6.32 -22.43 15.12
CA SER A 289 -5.70 -21.12 14.95
C SER A 289 -4.18 -21.21 14.81
N HIS A 290 -3.53 -22.10 15.54
CA HIS A 290 -2.10 -22.38 15.39
C HIS A 290 -1.74 -23.00 14.02
N ARG A 291 -2.61 -23.86 13.48
CA ARG A 291 -2.44 -24.42 12.13
C ARG A 291 -2.51 -23.33 11.07
N ILE A 292 -3.48 -22.43 11.13
CA ILE A 292 -3.61 -21.29 10.22
C ILE A 292 -2.37 -20.41 10.30
N PHE A 293 -1.89 -20.10 11.51
CA PHE A 293 -0.65 -19.33 11.72
C PHE A 293 0.56 -19.99 11.07
N LYS A 294 0.77 -21.30 11.31
CA LYS A 294 1.89 -22.07 10.73
C LYS A 294 1.85 -22.08 9.20
N GLN A 295 0.65 -22.30 8.63
CA GLN A 295 0.46 -22.28 7.18
C GLN A 295 0.78 -20.91 6.58
N SER A 296 0.34 -19.83 7.23
CA SER A 296 0.67 -18.47 6.78
C SER A 296 2.18 -18.18 6.89
N LEU A 297 2.82 -18.64 7.97
CA LEU A 297 4.26 -18.47 8.16
C LEU A 297 5.06 -19.16 7.05
N VAL A 298 4.73 -20.41 6.74
CA VAL A 298 5.38 -21.17 5.66
C VAL A 298 5.15 -20.50 4.30
N PHE A 299 3.91 -20.07 4.04
CA PHE A 299 3.54 -19.44 2.78
C PHE A 299 4.30 -18.13 2.52
N PHE A 300 4.35 -17.25 3.52
CA PHE A 300 5.13 -16.01 3.43
C PHE A 300 6.64 -16.28 3.34
N SER A 301 7.14 -17.27 4.08
CA SER A 301 8.57 -17.64 4.00
C SER A 301 8.96 -18.14 2.62
N ILE A 302 8.14 -18.98 1.99
CA ILE A 302 8.37 -19.46 0.61
C ILE A 302 8.31 -18.29 -0.38
N ALA A 303 7.30 -17.41 -0.28
CA ALA A 303 7.15 -16.29 -1.19
C ALA A 303 8.32 -15.29 -1.08
N VAL A 304 8.70 -14.93 0.15
CA VAL A 304 9.76 -13.95 0.41
C VAL A 304 11.14 -14.53 0.04
N CYS A 305 11.49 -15.72 0.55
CA CYS A 305 12.77 -16.34 0.23
C CYS A 305 12.87 -16.70 -1.25
N GLY A 306 11.78 -17.16 -1.86
CA GLY A 306 11.72 -17.40 -3.30
C GLY A 306 12.02 -16.14 -4.12
N PHE A 307 11.41 -15.01 -3.76
CA PHE A 307 11.73 -13.74 -4.43
C PHE A 307 13.19 -13.33 -4.21
N ILE A 308 13.72 -13.40 -2.98
CA ILE A 308 15.11 -13.02 -2.67
C ILE A 308 16.09 -13.86 -3.50
N ILE A 309 15.93 -15.18 -3.51
CA ILE A 309 16.80 -16.10 -4.24
C ILE A 309 16.85 -15.79 -5.74
N TRP A 310 15.68 -15.47 -6.33
CA TRP A 310 15.56 -15.22 -7.76
C TRP A 310 15.61 -13.73 -8.13
N SER A 311 15.74 -12.81 -7.17
CA SER A 311 15.64 -11.35 -7.42
C SER A 311 16.65 -10.86 -8.45
N ARG A 312 17.90 -11.33 -8.38
CA ARG A 312 18.95 -10.97 -9.33
C ARG A 312 18.55 -11.37 -10.75
N GLU A 313 18.09 -12.60 -10.95
CA GLU A 313 17.71 -13.12 -12.26
C GLU A 313 16.43 -12.46 -12.79
N ILE A 314 15.46 -12.21 -11.88
CA ILE A 314 14.25 -11.47 -12.22
C ILE A 314 14.61 -10.07 -12.74
N PHE A 315 15.50 -9.35 -12.05
CA PHE A 315 15.91 -8.01 -12.46
C PHE A 315 16.70 -8.03 -13.77
N LEU A 316 17.61 -8.97 -13.97
CA LEU A 316 18.35 -9.12 -15.23
C LEU A 316 17.44 -9.35 -16.43
N VAL A 317 16.35 -10.10 -16.27
CA VAL A 317 15.40 -10.40 -17.35
C VAL A 317 14.40 -9.27 -17.55
N MET A 318 13.89 -8.70 -16.45
CA MET A 318 12.74 -7.78 -16.49
C MET A 318 13.13 -6.31 -16.51
N VAL A 319 14.36 -5.95 -16.13
CA VAL A 319 14.79 -4.55 -16.01
C VAL A 319 15.89 -4.29 -17.03
N ARG A 320 15.61 -3.45 -18.02
CA ARG A 320 16.54 -3.16 -19.11
C ARG A 320 17.50 -2.01 -18.83
N ASN A 321 17.15 -1.15 -17.88
CA ASN A 321 18.03 -0.07 -17.42
C ASN A 321 19.02 -0.62 -16.39
N GLU A 322 20.33 -0.43 -16.62
CA GLU A 322 21.40 -0.97 -15.77
C GLU A 322 21.37 -0.39 -14.35
N ASP A 323 21.15 0.94 -14.23
CA ASP A 323 21.06 1.60 -12.92
C ASP A 323 19.93 1.03 -12.07
N LEU A 324 18.77 0.76 -12.69
CA LEU A 324 17.61 0.19 -12.02
C LEU A 324 17.81 -1.30 -11.76
N SER A 325 18.43 -2.04 -12.68
CA SER A 325 18.65 -3.48 -12.52
C SER A 325 19.59 -3.78 -11.36
N SER A 326 20.54 -2.90 -11.08
CA SER A 326 21.46 -3.02 -9.95
C SER A 326 20.76 -2.98 -8.59
N THR A 327 19.50 -2.51 -8.51
CA THR A 327 18.77 -2.33 -7.24
C THR A 327 18.07 -3.59 -6.72
N TYR A 328 18.28 -4.75 -7.34
CA TYR A 328 17.67 -6.04 -6.91
C TYR A 328 17.92 -6.36 -5.43
N TRP A 329 19.08 -5.98 -4.89
CA TRP A 329 19.43 -6.21 -3.50
C TRP A 329 18.65 -5.28 -2.55
N ILE A 330 18.37 -4.02 -2.95
CA ILE A 330 17.51 -3.10 -2.20
C ILE A 330 16.08 -3.65 -2.15
N ALA A 331 15.55 -4.08 -3.30
CA ALA A 331 14.24 -4.71 -3.39
C ALA A 331 14.16 -5.96 -2.50
N SER A 332 15.22 -6.76 -2.47
CA SER A 332 15.32 -7.97 -1.63
C SER A 332 15.24 -7.64 -0.13
N ILE A 333 15.95 -6.59 0.33
CA ILE A 333 15.88 -6.15 1.73
C ILE A 333 14.48 -5.64 2.07
N LEU A 334 13.87 -4.83 1.20
CA LEU A 334 12.53 -4.31 1.40
C LEU A 334 11.48 -5.43 1.48
N VAL A 335 11.58 -6.43 0.60
CA VAL A 335 10.68 -7.59 0.58
C VAL A 335 10.93 -8.52 1.78
N ALA A 336 12.17 -8.65 2.26
CA ALA A 336 12.50 -9.48 3.42
C ALA A 336 11.66 -9.15 4.66
N GLY A 337 11.24 -7.90 4.84
CA GLY A 337 10.38 -7.49 5.95
C GLY A 337 9.03 -8.23 6.01
N PHE A 338 8.52 -8.69 4.86
CA PHE A 338 7.25 -9.41 4.80
C PHE A 338 7.29 -10.82 5.40
N ILE A 339 8.47 -11.39 5.64
CA ILE A 339 8.59 -12.69 6.33
C ILE A 339 8.00 -12.64 7.75
N HIS A 340 7.96 -11.45 8.36
CA HIS A 340 7.40 -11.21 9.69
C HIS A 340 5.89 -10.90 9.66
N ARG A 341 5.28 -10.77 8.47
CA ARG A 341 3.87 -10.39 8.30
C ARG A 341 2.88 -11.35 8.99
N PRO A 342 3.08 -12.68 8.98
CA PRO A 342 2.19 -13.62 9.68
C PRO A 342 2.06 -13.35 11.18
N LEU A 343 3.14 -12.93 11.84
CA LEU A 343 3.11 -12.55 13.26
C LEU A 343 2.19 -11.34 13.47
N TYR A 344 2.35 -10.30 12.66
CA TYR A 344 1.48 -9.13 12.70
C TYR A 344 0.01 -9.48 12.43
N LEU A 345 -0.27 -10.32 11.41
CA LEU A 345 -1.62 -10.74 11.04
C LEU A 345 -2.33 -11.51 12.17
N ALA A 346 -1.63 -12.42 12.84
CA ALA A 346 -2.21 -13.20 13.94
C ALA A 346 -2.60 -12.29 15.12
N VAL A 347 -1.70 -11.38 15.54
CA VAL A 347 -1.98 -10.44 16.63
C VAL A 347 -3.09 -9.46 16.26
N THR A 348 -3.08 -8.90 15.05
CA THR A 348 -4.10 -7.93 14.63
C THR A 348 -5.48 -8.58 14.52
N SER A 349 -5.57 -9.81 14.02
CA SER A 349 -6.83 -10.55 13.99
C SER A 349 -7.38 -10.80 15.40
N ALA A 350 -6.52 -11.13 16.36
CA ALA A 350 -6.92 -11.28 17.77
C ALA A 350 -7.34 -9.94 18.38
N MET A 351 -6.63 -8.83 18.07
CA MET A 351 -7.01 -7.50 18.53
C MET A 351 -8.37 -7.05 18.00
N PHE A 352 -8.69 -7.35 16.74
CA PHE A 352 -10.01 -7.08 16.19
C PHE A 352 -11.08 -7.94 16.85
N TYR A 353 -10.81 -9.23 17.09
CA TYR A 353 -11.74 -10.12 17.76
C TYR A 353 -12.04 -9.67 19.20
N TYR A 354 -11.04 -9.25 19.96
CA TYR A 354 -11.20 -8.77 21.35
C TYR A 354 -11.45 -7.25 21.45
N GLU A 355 -11.71 -6.54 20.34
CA GLU A 355 -12.00 -5.10 20.28
C GLU A 355 -10.89 -4.20 20.87
N LYS A 356 -9.62 -4.65 20.82
CA LYS A 356 -8.46 -3.91 21.33
C LYS A 356 -7.79 -3.02 20.25
N THR A 357 -8.60 -2.30 19.49
CA THR A 357 -8.14 -1.47 18.35
C THR A 357 -7.17 -0.34 18.75
N ALA A 358 -7.30 0.21 19.96
CA ALA A 358 -6.35 1.20 20.47
C ALA A 358 -4.92 0.64 20.61
N SER A 359 -4.78 -0.65 20.90
CA SER A 359 -3.47 -1.31 20.97
C SER A 359 -2.87 -1.51 19.58
N LEU A 360 -3.69 -1.74 18.56
CA LEU A 360 -3.26 -1.81 17.16
C LEU A 360 -2.65 -0.47 16.72
N MET A 361 -3.33 0.64 17.03
CA MET A 361 -2.81 1.98 16.73
C MET A 361 -1.44 2.22 17.41
N LYS A 362 -1.27 1.81 18.67
CA LYS A 362 0.02 1.93 19.38
C LYS A 362 1.13 1.16 18.65
N ILE A 363 0.89 -0.09 18.22
CA ILE A 363 1.89 -0.89 17.51
C ILE A 363 2.26 -0.25 16.17
N SER A 364 1.25 0.13 15.37
CA SER A 364 1.49 0.71 14.06
C SER A 364 2.21 2.06 14.16
N LEU A 365 1.83 2.92 15.11
CA LEU A 365 2.46 4.23 15.31
C LEU A 365 3.90 4.07 15.82
N THR A 366 4.14 3.15 16.78
CA THR A 366 5.50 2.86 17.27
C THR A 366 6.39 2.37 16.12
N GLY A 367 5.91 1.44 15.28
CA GLY A 367 6.66 1.01 14.10
C GLY A 367 6.95 2.14 13.11
N GLY A 368 5.96 3.02 12.89
CA GLY A 368 6.13 4.22 12.07
C GLY A 368 7.14 5.22 12.62
N LEU A 369 7.14 5.44 13.94
CA LEU A 369 8.11 6.32 14.61
C LEU A 369 9.53 5.74 14.56
N ILE A 370 9.69 4.43 14.78
CA ILE A 370 10.98 3.73 14.61
C ILE A 370 11.49 3.94 13.19
N ALA A 371 10.61 3.79 12.18
CA ALA A 371 10.96 4.03 10.79
C ALA A 371 11.44 5.47 10.57
N PHE A 372 10.62 6.44 10.92
CA PHE A 372 10.91 7.85 10.66
C PHE A 372 12.18 8.33 11.36
N LEU A 373 12.34 8.02 12.65
CA LEU A 373 13.54 8.38 13.39
C LEU A 373 14.78 7.68 12.83
N GLY A 374 14.65 6.39 12.50
CA GLY A 374 15.73 5.63 11.85
C GLY A 374 16.14 6.23 10.51
N TYR A 375 15.17 6.66 9.68
CA TYR A 375 15.47 7.35 8.41
C TYR A 375 16.21 8.66 8.65
N CYS A 376 15.73 9.51 9.56
CA CYS A 376 16.39 10.79 9.87
C CYS A 376 17.84 10.62 10.36
N MET A 377 18.13 9.55 11.11
CA MET A 377 19.47 9.29 11.65
C MET A 377 20.38 8.61 10.63
N CYS A 378 19.87 7.65 9.88
CA CYS A 378 20.71 6.75 9.09
C CYS A 378 20.85 7.14 7.61
N ILE A 379 19.84 7.75 7.00
CA ILE A 379 19.90 8.12 5.57
C ILE A 379 21.02 9.13 5.30
N PRO A 380 21.24 10.19 6.10
CA PRO A 380 22.33 11.12 5.86
C PRO A 380 23.72 10.48 5.91
N LEU A 381 23.88 9.35 6.62
CA LEU A 381 25.16 8.66 6.81
C LEU A 381 25.41 7.55 5.79
N TRP A 382 24.37 6.79 5.44
CA TRP A 382 24.51 5.56 4.63
C TRP A 382 23.56 5.49 3.43
N GLY A 383 22.87 6.59 3.12
CA GLY A 383 22.04 6.72 1.91
C GLY A 383 20.90 5.70 1.82
N ILE A 384 20.58 5.28 0.57
CA ILE A 384 19.42 4.44 0.24
C ILE A 384 19.48 3.04 0.86
N THR A 385 20.66 2.51 1.12
CA THR A 385 20.85 1.21 1.80
C THR A 385 20.25 1.23 3.20
N SER A 386 20.56 2.28 3.96
CA SER A 386 20.03 2.41 5.31
C SER A 386 18.51 2.55 5.31
N ALA A 387 17.95 3.22 4.33
CA ALA A 387 16.48 3.31 4.20
C ALA A 387 15.83 1.94 4.01
N ALA A 388 16.42 1.06 3.20
CA ALA A 388 15.93 -0.30 3.03
C ALA A 388 16.04 -1.11 4.33
N ILE A 389 17.17 -1.02 5.02
CA ILE A 389 17.39 -1.71 6.31
C ILE A 389 16.41 -1.21 7.38
N ILE A 390 16.22 0.11 7.51
CA ILE A 390 15.28 0.68 8.48
C ILE A 390 13.83 0.28 8.15
N THR A 391 13.45 0.21 6.88
CA THR A 391 12.14 -0.31 6.47
C THR A 391 11.97 -1.75 6.93
N TYR A 392 12.96 -2.62 6.69
CA TYR A 392 12.97 -4.00 7.18
C TYR A 392 12.81 -4.07 8.70
N LEU A 393 13.62 -3.30 9.46
CA LEU A 393 13.55 -3.25 10.92
C LEU A 393 12.19 -2.78 11.44
N SER A 394 11.53 -1.90 10.70
CA SER A 394 10.19 -1.41 11.05
C SER A 394 9.13 -2.49 10.88
N PHE A 395 9.19 -3.28 9.81
CA PHE A 395 8.31 -4.45 9.64
C PHE A 395 8.58 -5.53 10.67
N LEU A 396 9.84 -5.76 11.01
CA LEU A 396 10.24 -6.64 12.10
C LEU A 396 9.63 -6.14 13.42
N ALA A 397 9.81 -4.86 13.77
CA ALA A 397 9.27 -4.28 15.00
C ALA A 397 7.75 -4.46 15.08
N ILE A 398 6.99 -4.11 14.03
CA ILE A 398 5.53 -4.29 13.99
C ILE A 398 5.15 -5.75 14.16
N GLY A 399 5.89 -6.67 13.57
CA GLY A 399 5.64 -8.11 13.68
C GLY A 399 5.74 -8.63 15.11
N TYR A 400 6.70 -8.12 15.89
CA TYR A 400 7.00 -8.64 17.24
C TYR A 400 6.43 -7.80 18.38
N LEU A 401 6.20 -6.50 18.20
CA LEU A 401 5.70 -5.60 19.26
C LEU A 401 4.41 -6.11 19.92
N GLY A 402 3.51 -6.74 19.14
CA GLY A 402 2.27 -7.28 19.67
C GLY A 402 2.46 -8.41 20.69
N TYR A 403 3.59 -9.10 20.68
CA TYR A 403 3.93 -10.18 21.62
C TYR A 403 4.76 -9.71 22.80
N VAL A 404 5.34 -8.51 22.72
CA VAL A 404 6.17 -7.93 23.78
C VAL A 404 5.32 -7.01 24.68
N LEU A 405 4.40 -6.23 24.10
CA LEU A 405 3.60 -5.27 24.83
C LEU A 405 2.67 -5.95 25.86
N PRO A 406 2.66 -5.49 27.13
CA PRO A 406 1.81 -6.08 28.18
C PRO A 406 0.33 -6.12 27.86
N SER A 407 -0.16 -5.13 27.09
CA SER A 407 -1.57 -4.99 26.71
C SER A 407 -2.04 -6.02 25.68
N THR A 408 -1.12 -6.64 24.94
CA THR A 408 -1.45 -7.49 23.79
C THR A 408 -0.83 -8.87 23.83
N ARG A 409 0.26 -9.08 24.56
CA ARG A 409 0.99 -10.37 24.62
C ARG A 409 0.15 -11.57 25.05
N LYS A 410 -0.97 -11.34 25.74
CA LYS A 410 -1.90 -12.40 26.20
C LYS A 410 -3.07 -12.63 25.24
N LEU A 411 -3.28 -11.80 24.23
CA LEU A 411 -4.40 -11.90 23.31
C LEU A 411 -4.29 -13.10 22.39
N TYR A 412 -3.08 -13.42 21.98
CA TYR A 412 -2.80 -14.62 21.19
C TYR A 412 -1.46 -15.21 21.59
N ILE A 413 -1.49 -16.48 21.99
CA ILE A 413 -0.29 -17.23 22.37
C ILE A 413 0.17 -18.02 21.15
N LEU A 414 1.42 -17.79 20.74
CA LEU A 414 2.03 -18.48 19.61
C LEU A 414 2.27 -19.98 19.90
N PRO A 415 2.24 -20.84 18.87
CA PRO A 415 2.55 -22.27 19.02
C PRO A 415 4.03 -22.55 19.40
N TYR A 416 4.89 -21.58 19.20
CA TYR A 416 6.31 -21.65 19.51
C TYR A 416 6.76 -20.42 20.29
N LYS A 417 7.91 -20.53 21.00
CA LYS A 417 8.53 -19.35 21.62
C LYS A 417 8.86 -18.31 20.55
N VAL A 418 8.53 -17.06 20.79
CA VAL A 418 8.76 -15.94 19.87
C VAL A 418 10.21 -15.89 19.38
N TRP A 419 11.16 -16.18 20.28
CA TRP A 419 12.58 -16.20 19.97
C TRP A 419 13.00 -17.30 18.99
N ASN A 420 12.39 -18.49 19.07
CA ASN A 420 12.66 -19.56 18.12
C ASN A 420 12.17 -19.22 16.72
N ILE A 421 11.01 -18.56 16.62
CA ILE A 421 10.49 -18.07 15.33
C ILE A 421 11.44 -17.00 14.77
N PHE A 422 11.89 -16.08 15.60
CA PHE A 422 12.85 -15.05 15.22
C PHE A 422 14.12 -15.66 14.63
N ILE A 423 14.77 -16.57 15.33
CA ILE A 423 16.00 -17.24 14.87
C ILE A 423 15.75 -18.00 13.57
N ALA A 424 14.66 -18.77 13.48
CA ALA A 424 14.35 -19.56 12.29
C ALA A 424 14.14 -18.69 11.04
N LEU A 425 13.37 -17.59 11.16
CA LEU A 425 13.13 -16.68 10.05
C LEU A 425 14.40 -15.96 9.59
N HIS A 426 15.25 -15.53 10.53
CA HIS A 426 16.52 -14.88 10.16
C HIS A 426 17.51 -15.87 9.56
N ALA A 427 17.55 -17.11 10.04
CA ALA A 427 18.36 -18.15 9.41
C ALA A 427 17.92 -18.43 7.96
N LEU A 428 16.59 -18.48 7.71
CA LEU A 428 16.06 -18.61 6.35
C LEU A 428 16.45 -17.43 5.47
N LEU A 429 16.36 -16.18 5.98
CA LEU A 429 16.78 -14.99 5.22
C LEU A 429 18.28 -15.03 4.90
N VAL A 430 19.13 -15.35 5.86
CA VAL A 430 20.58 -15.46 5.64
C VAL A 430 20.89 -16.48 4.54
N VAL A 431 20.25 -17.65 4.57
CA VAL A 431 20.39 -18.67 3.52
C VAL A 431 19.90 -18.15 2.17
N ALA A 432 18.76 -17.47 2.13
CA ALA A 432 18.20 -16.92 0.89
C ALA A 432 19.13 -15.86 0.27
N PHE A 433 19.65 -14.93 1.07
CA PHE A 433 20.61 -13.91 0.61
C PHE A 433 21.95 -14.53 0.17
N PHE A 434 22.41 -15.59 0.83
CA PHE A 434 23.61 -16.31 0.41
C PHE A 434 23.41 -16.98 -0.95
N ILE A 435 22.28 -17.68 -1.14
CA ILE A 435 21.96 -18.36 -2.41
C ILE A 435 21.78 -17.37 -3.55
N MET A 436 21.17 -16.19 -3.31
CA MET A 436 21.00 -15.12 -4.31
C MET A 436 22.34 -14.71 -4.97
N GLN A 437 23.45 -14.83 -4.26
CA GLN A 437 24.80 -14.49 -4.76
C GLN A 437 25.48 -15.62 -5.51
N THR A 438 24.88 -16.82 -5.51
CA THR A 438 25.48 -18.01 -6.18
C THR A 438 25.16 -18.00 -7.68
N PRO A 439 25.92 -18.78 -8.50
CA PRO A 439 25.63 -18.96 -9.91
C PRO A 439 24.23 -19.56 -10.17
N LEU A 440 23.62 -19.18 -11.28
CA LEU A 440 22.25 -19.56 -11.66
C LEU A 440 21.97 -21.07 -11.55
N TYR A 441 22.90 -21.91 -11.95
CA TYR A 441 22.71 -23.38 -11.88
C TYR A 441 22.51 -23.89 -10.46
N ILE A 442 23.16 -23.26 -9.44
CA ILE A 442 22.97 -23.61 -8.03
C ILE A 442 21.58 -23.20 -7.58
N ILE A 443 21.11 -22.01 -7.98
CA ILE A 443 19.76 -21.51 -7.68
C ILE A 443 18.71 -22.47 -8.24
N VAL A 444 18.89 -22.92 -9.48
CA VAL A 444 17.96 -23.86 -10.14
C VAL A 444 17.93 -25.21 -9.40
N ILE A 445 19.12 -25.80 -9.11
CA ILE A 445 19.20 -27.08 -8.38
C ILE A 445 18.54 -26.96 -7.01
N PHE A 446 18.81 -25.89 -6.27
CA PHE A 446 18.21 -25.65 -4.95
C PHE A 446 16.68 -25.52 -5.03
N SER A 447 16.19 -24.77 -6.00
CA SER A 447 14.73 -24.56 -6.20
C SER A 447 14.03 -25.88 -6.56
N ILE A 448 14.61 -26.71 -7.44
CA ILE A 448 14.08 -28.03 -7.79
C ILE A 448 14.09 -28.95 -6.55
N SER A 449 15.17 -28.94 -5.77
CA SER A 449 15.28 -29.76 -4.55
C SER A 449 14.19 -29.41 -3.53
N ILE A 450 13.90 -28.11 -3.34
CA ILE A 450 12.80 -27.66 -2.48
C ILE A 450 11.45 -28.13 -3.00
N LEU A 451 11.18 -28.02 -4.31
CA LEU A 451 9.92 -28.47 -4.90
C LEU A 451 9.70 -29.99 -4.71
N ILE A 452 10.77 -30.80 -4.89
CA ILE A 452 10.71 -32.23 -4.64
C ILE A 452 10.42 -32.52 -3.17
N LEU A 453 11.06 -31.81 -2.25
CA LEU A 453 10.85 -31.96 -0.80
C LEU A 453 9.40 -31.60 -0.39
N LEU A 454 8.89 -30.48 -0.89
CA LEU A 454 7.52 -30.04 -0.63
C LEU A 454 6.49 -31.03 -1.18
N ASN A 455 6.73 -31.60 -2.37
CA ASN A 455 5.86 -32.64 -2.94
C ASN A 455 5.88 -33.94 -2.11
N LYS A 456 7.04 -34.33 -1.62
CA LYS A 456 7.20 -35.49 -0.73
C LYS A 456 6.46 -35.30 0.61
N ILE A 457 6.56 -34.09 1.19
CA ILE A 457 5.83 -33.74 2.43
C ILE A 457 4.30 -33.78 2.17
N ARG A 458 3.84 -33.22 1.04
CA ARG A 458 2.41 -33.23 0.68
C ARG A 458 1.85 -34.65 0.52
N ASN A 459 2.64 -35.55 -0.07
CA ASN A 459 2.19 -36.94 -0.29
C ASN A 459 2.24 -37.80 0.99
N ASN A 460 2.93 -37.35 2.04
CA ASN A 460 3.02 -38.00 3.34
C ASN A 460 2.06 -37.40 4.40
N LEU A 461 1.29 -36.35 4.05
CA LEU A 461 0.20 -35.75 4.85
C LEU A 461 -1.16 -36.16 4.33
#